data_867bc863df547ae17ead53ce1756e07d
#
_entry.id   867bc863df547ae17ead53ce1756e07d
#
_cell.length_a   1.000
_cell.length_b   1.000
_cell.length_c   1.000
_cell.angle_alpha   90.00
_cell.angle_beta   90.00
_cell.angle_gamma   90.00
#
_symmetry.space_group_name_H-M   'P 1'
#
loop_
_entity.id
_entity.type
_entity.pdbx_description
1 polymer ?
#
loop_
_entity_poly.entity_id
_entity_poly.type
_entity_poly.pdbx_seq_one_letter_code
_entity_poly.pdbx_strand_id
1 'polypeptide(L)'
;MHQRETAIVTEQSRTDWTREEIAALFDLPFMDLVYDAQTIHRAQHPRNEVQLSTLLSIKTGGCPEDCGYCNQSVHAETGLKATKLMDVRGVLQAAAQAKDHGSGRFCMGAAWRNPKDRDMPALVEMVKGVRAMGLETCMTLGMLTPGQADMLADAGLDYYNHNIDTAPEKYAEVITTRSFADRIDTLEAVRAAGINVCCGGIVGMGETRADRVGFIHALATMPHPESVPINALVPVKGTVLGDMLEGTPLAKIDEIEFVRTVAVARIAMPAAMVRLSAGRESMSEACQALCFMAGANSIFTGDKLLTTPNAGDDKDGAMFARLGLVAMQAAPHAHLEEAAE
;
A
#
# COMPACT_ATOMS: atom_id res chain seq x y z
N MET A 1 -24.57 -31.86 -7.66
CA MET A 1 -23.09 -31.82 -7.71
C MET A 1 -22.71 -31.10 -8.99
N HIS A 2 -22.49 -29.79 -8.92
CA HIS A 2 -21.96 -29.04 -10.05
C HIS A 2 -20.43 -29.03 -9.86
N GLN A 3 -19.74 -29.77 -10.71
CA GLN A 3 -18.29 -29.61 -10.87
C GLN A 3 -18.08 -28.21 -11.46
N ARG A 4 -17.67 -27.25 -10.62
CA ARG A 4 -17.03 -26.05 -11.09
C ARG A 4 -15.61 -26.46 -11.51
N GLU A 5 -15.38 -26.56 -12.81
CA GLU A 5 -14.02 -26.50 -13.35
C GLU A 5 -13.50 -25.12 -12.99
N THR A 6 -12.66 -25.07 -11.96
CA THR A 6 -11.84 -23.89 -11.66
C THR A 6 -10.87 -23.78 -12.82
N ALA A 7 -11.20 -22.98 -13.82
CA ALA A 7 -10.23 -22.55 -14.81
C ALA A 7 -9.16 -21.76 -14.02
N ILE A 8 -8.11 -22.46 -13.61
CA ILE A 8 -6.89 -21.85 -13.10
C ILE A 8 -6.30 -21.07 -14.28
N VAL A 9 -6.63 -19.78 -14.33
CA VAL A 9 -6.11 -18.87 -15.35
C VAL A 9 -4.62 -18.70 -15.08
N THR A 10 -3.82 -19.48 -15.75
CA THR A 10 -2.35 -19.37 -15.80
C THR A 10 -1.89 -18.45 -16.92
N GLU A 11 -2.66 -17.47 -17.35
CA GLU A 11 -2.21 -16.54 -18.38
C GLU A 11 -2.78 -15.14 -18.17
N GLN A 12 -1.87 -14.17 -18.17
CA GLN A 12 -2.03 -12.70 -18.22
C GLN A 12 -3.05 -12.08 -17.26
N SER A 13 -2.58 -11.14 -16.47
CA SER A 13 -3.42 -10.29 -15.63
C SER A 13 -4.52 -9.64 -16.46
N ARG A 14 -5.76 -10.16 -16.40
CA ARG A 14 -6.89 -9.59 -17.12
C ARG A 14 -7.31 -8.26 -16.50
N THR A 15 -7.58 -7.27 -17.32
CA THR A 15 -8.04 -5.94 -16.89
C THR A 15 -9.48 -5.64 -17.34
N ASP A 16 -10.21 -6.64 -17.77
CA ASP A 16 -11.59 -6.55 -18.27
C ASP A 16 -12.64 -7.05 -17.26
N TRP A 17 -12.31 -6.99 -15.97
CA TRP A 17 -13.25 -7.35 -14.92
C TRP A 17 -14.50 -6.47 -14.95
N THR A 18 -15.69 -7.08 -14.85
CA THR A 18 -16.91 -6.33 -14.59
C THR A 18 -17.15 -6.17 -13.10
N ARG A 19 -17.98 -5.21 -12.71
CA ARG A 19 -18.39 -5.03 -11.30
C ARG A 19 -19.14 -6.24 -10.78
N GLU A 20 -19.97 -6.87 -11.61
CA GLU A 20 -20.74 -8.05 -11.29
C GLU A 20 -19.83 -9.25 -10.99
N GLU A 21 -18.74 -9.43 -11.75
CA GLU A 21 -17.75 -10.47 -11.48
C GLU A 21 -17.02 -10.22 -10.14
N ILE A 22 -16.58 -8.99 -9.88
CA ILE A 22 -15.97 -8.65 -8.58
C ILE A 22 -16.98 -8.84 -7.44
N ALA A 23 -18.24 -8.41 -7.61
CA ALA A 23 -19.30 -8.62 -6.62
C ALA A 23 -19.53 -10.12 -6.35
N ALA A 24 -19.56 -10.94 -7.41
CA ALA A 24 -19.70 -12.39 -7.27
C ALA A 24 -18.54 -13.03 -6.48
N LEU A 25 -17.30 -12.50 -6.58
CA LEU A 25 -16.20 -12.94 -5.72
C LEU A 25 -16.46 -12.57 -4.25
N PHE A 26 -16.95 -11.36 -3.97
CA PHE A 26 -17.32 -10.96 -2.60
C PHE A 26 -18.45 -11.80 -2.01
N ASP A 27 -19.33 -12.38 -2.83
CA ASP A 27 -20.47 -13.20 -2.41
C ASP A 27 -20.15 -14.71 -2.27
N LEU A 28 -18.94 -15.14 -2.65
CA LEU A 28 -18.52 -16.52 -2.44
C LEU A 28 -18.57 -16.90 -0.95
N PRO A 29 -18.87 -18.17 -0.62
CA PRO A 29 -18.62 -18.69 0.72
C PRO A 29 -17.18 -18.37 1.14
N PHE A 30 -17.01 -17.88 2.38
CA PHE A 30 -15.71 -17.36 2.83
C PHE A 30 -14.55 -18.36 2.65
N MET A 31 -14.80 -19.64 2.98
CA MET A 31 -13.76 -20.66 2.89
C MET A 31 -13.38 -20.97 1.44
N ASP A 32 -14.34 -20.96 0.52
CA ASP A 32 -14.09 -21.16 -0.91
C ASP A 32 -13.28 -19.99 -1.48
N LEU A 33 -13.66 -18.75 -1.13
CA LEU A 33 -12.94 -17.55 -1.55
C LEU A 33 -11.48 -17.57 -1.10
N VAL A 34 -11.21 -17.89 0.18
CA VAL A 34 -9.85 -17.94 0.73
C VAL A 34 -9.04 -19.07 0.09
N TYR A 35 -9.66 -20.22 -0.17
CA TYR A 35 -9.02 -21.34 -0.87
C TYR A 35 -8.61 -20.95 -2.30
N ASP A 36 -9.51 -20.33 -3.06
CA ASP A 36 -9.25 -19.89 -4.43
C ASP A 36 -8.12 -18.83 -4.45
N ALA A 37 -8.19 -17.84 -3.55
CA ALA A 37 -7.16 -16.81 -3.42
C ALA A 37 -5.79 -17.42 -3.09
N GLN A 38 -5.72 -18.40 -2.17
CA GLN A 38 -4.49 -19.09 -1.82
C GLN A 38 -3.94 -19.91 -2.97
N THR A 39 -4.81 -20.55 -3.74
CA THR A 39 -4.41 -21.34 -4.92
C THR A 39 -3.73 -20.43 -5.95
N ILE A 40 -4.33 -19.28 -6.24
CA ILE A 40 -3.77 -18.28 -7.16
C ILE A 40 -2.46 -17.71 -6.59
N HIS A 41 -2.43 -17.37 -5.30
CA HIS A 41 -1.21 -16.88 -4.65
C HIS A 41 -0.03 -17.84 -4.83
N ARG A 42 -0.24 -19.12 -4.56
CA ARG A 42 0.82 -20.15 -4.65
C ARG A 42 1.26 -20.47 -6.09
N ALA A 43 0.44 -20.12 -7.07
CA ALA A 43 0.80 -20.25 -8.49
C ALA A 43 1.69 -19.06 -8.98
N GLN A 44 1.57 -17.89 -8.34
CA GLN A 44 2.20 -16.64 -8.79
C GLN A 44 3.40 -16.21 -7.93
N HIS A 45 3.45 -16.63 -6.67
CA HIS A 45 4.43 -16.14 -5.69
C HIS A 45 5.13 -17.28 -4.94
N PRO A 46 6.37 -17.06 -4.47
CA PRO A 46 7.06 -18.00 -3.59
C PRO A 46 6.21 -18.31 -2.35
N ARG A 47 6.23 -19.57 -1.96
CA ARG A 47 5.45 -20.05 -0.81
C ARG A 47 6.02 -19.51 0.49
N ASN A 48 5.14 -18.99 1.34
CA ASN A 48 5.46 -18.54 2.70
C ASN A 48 6.50 -17.40 2.78
N GLU A 49 6.79 -16.73 1.67
CA GLU A 49 7.65 -15.55 1.65
C GLU A 49 6.82 -14.29 1.76
N VAL A 50 7.27 -13.35 2.61
CA VAL A 50 6.60 -12.06 2.84
C VAL A 50 7.61 -10.95 2.66
N GLN A 51 7.30 -10.00 1.78
CA GLN A 51 8.12 -8.81 1.57
C GLN A 51 8.03 -7.90 2.80
N LEU A 52 9.18 -7.55 3.36
CA LEU A 52 9.30 -6.59 4.45
C LEU A 52 9.67 -5.22 3.92
N SER A 53 8.91 -4.21 4.31
CA SER A 53 9.15 -2.82 3.94
C SER A 53 9.15 -1.92 5.17
N THR A 54 10.05 -0.96 5.23
CA THR A 54 10.03 0.09 6.27
C THR A 54 9.53 1.39 5.67
N LEU A 55 8.70 2.13 6.41
CA LEU A 55 8.12 3.40 5.98
C LEU A 55 8.62 4.54 6.89
N LEU A 56 9.33 5.51 6.29
CA LEU A 56 9.79 6.71 6.96
C LEU A 56 8.97 7.94 6.55
N SER A 57 8.50 8.72 7.53
CA SER A 57 7.97 10.06 7.26
C SER A 57 9.12 11.04 7.10
N ILE A 58 9.47 11.39 5.86
CA ILE A 58 10.54 12.36 5.57
C ILE A 58 10.07 13.81 5.70
N LYS A 59 8.75 14.04 5.73
CA LYS A 59 8.13 15.31 6.07
C LYS A 59 6.73 15.06 6.62
N THR A 60 6.48 15.44 7.87
CA THR A 60 5.24 15.17 8.60
C THR A 60 4.38 16.42 8.68
N GLY A 61 3.05 16.26 8.55
CA GLY A 61 2.03 17.27 8.81
C GLY A 61 2.04 18.47 7.85
N GLY A 62 1.02 19.33 7.98
CA GLY A 62 0.89 20.54 7.16
C GLY A 62 0.55 20.25 5.69
N CYS A 63 -0.10 19.12 5.39
CA CYS A 63 -0.62 18.82 4.07
C CYS A 63 -1.88 19.65 3.80
N PRO A 64 -1.99 20.35 2.67
CA PRO A 64 -3.15 21.18 2.36
C PRO A 64 -4.40 20.39 1.91
N GLU A 65 -4.29 19.07 1.76
CA GLU A 65 -5.41 18.21 1.40
C GLU A 65 -6.33 17.95 2.59
N ASP A 66 -7.63 17.78 2.32
CA ASP A 66 -8.68 17.59 3.32
C ASP A 66 -9.08 16.12 3.54
N CYS A 67 -8.21 15.16 3.20
CA CYS A 67 -8.50 13.73 3.36
C CYS A 67 -9.06 13.44 4.76
N GLY A 68 -10.34 13.05 4.86
CA GLY A 68 -11.09 12.94 6.11
C GLY A 68 -10.53 11.94 7.12
N TYR A 69 -9.64 11.02 6.71
CA TYR A 69 -8.95 10.06 7.56
C TYR A 69 -7.56 10.52 8.02
N CYS A 70 -7.02 11.60 7.42
CA CYS A 70 -5.58 11.88 7.51
C CYS A 70 -5.26 12.89 8.61
N ASN A 71 -4.52 12.46 9.62
CA ASN A 71 -4.08 13.32 10.71
C ASN A 71 -2.95 14.30 10.33
N GLN A 72 -2.42 14.23 9.11
CA GLN A 72 -1.39 15.14 8.59
C GLN A 72 -1.98 16.34 7.83
N SER A 73 -3.30 16.35 7.62
CA SER A 73 -4.05 17.45 7.01
C SER A 73 -4.00 18.70 7.86
N VAL A 74 -3.94 19.89 7.24
CA VAL A 74 -4.12 21.18 7.93
C VAL A 74 -5.57 21.37 8.39
N HIS A 75 -6.51 20.59 7.84
CA HIS A 75 -7.93 20.60 8.19
C HIS A 75 -8.26 19.69 9.39
N ALA A 76 -7.28 18.89 9.88
CA ALA A 76 -7.47 18.01 11.03
C ALA A 76 -6.96 18.66 12.32
N GLU A 77 -7.72 18.50 13.42
CA GLU A 77 -7.41 19.05 14.73
C GLU A 77 -6.69 18.04 15.62
N THR A 78 -5.62 17.43 15.12
CA THR A 78 -4.90 16.34 15.80
C THR A 78 -3.70 16.81 16.64
N GLY A 79 -3.38 18.10 16.62
CA GLY A 79 -2.21 18.64 17.31
C GLY A 79 -0.86 18.24 16.69
N LEU A 80 -0.85 17.54 15.55
CA LEU A 80 0.34 17.12 14.85
C LEU A 80 1.07 18.32 14.25
N LYS A 81 2.30 18.58 14.70
CA LYS A 81 3.11 19.72 14.23
C LYS A 81 3.75 19.40 12.87
N ALA A 82 3.66 20.36 11.95
CA ALA A 82 4.33 20.27 10.66
C ALA A 82 5.85 20.32 10.82
N THR A 83 6.57 19.44 10.11
CA THR A 83 8.04 19.45 10.04
C THR A 83 8.52 19.98 8.70
N LYS A 84 9.81 20.34 8.63
CA LYS A 84 10.51 20.53 7.35
C LYS A 84 10.83 19.19 6.73
N LEU A 85 11.20 19.18 5.44
CA LEU A 85 11.80 18.02 4.81
C LEU A 85 13.05 17.60 5.59
N MET A 86 13.18 16.31 5.87
CA MET A 86 14.35 15.72 6.50
C MET A 86 15.58 15.89 5.60
N ASP A 87 16.75 16.05 6.17
CA ASP A 87 17.98 16.08 5.38
C ASP A 87 18.33 14.66 4.85
N VAL A 88 19.06 14.61 3.74
CA VAL A 88 19.41 13.36 3.05
C VAL A 88 20.16 12.40 3.99
N ARG A 89 21.09 12.90 4.79
CA ARG A 89 21.89 12.07 5.70
C ARG A 89 21.02 11.37 6.74
N GLY A 90 20.03 12.05 7.30
CA GLY A 90 19.08 11.47 8.27
C GLY A 90 18.24 10.36 7.62
N VAL A 91 17.80 10.55 6.37
CA VAL A 91 17.06 9.52 5.61
C VAL A 91 17.94 8.31 5.34
N LEU A 92 19.18 8.51 4.90
CA LEU A 92 20.11 7.40 4.62
C LEU A 92 20.48 6.62 5.88
N GLN A 93 20.61 7.29 7.03
CA GLN A 93 20.82 6.61 8.30
C GLN A 93 19.63 5.73 8.68
N ALA A 94 18.41 6.21 8.50
CA ALA A 94 17.21 5.42 8.75
C ALA A 94 17.07 4.23 7.76
N ALA A 95 17.45 4.42 6.50
CA ALA A 95 17.46 3.36 5.51
C ALA A 95 18.47 2.25 5.85
N ALA A 96 19.67 2.60 6.32
CA ALA A 96 20.67 1.65 6.78
C ALA A 96 20.12 0.81 7.96
N GLN A 97 19.51 1.44 8.95
CA GLN A 97 18.86 0.74 10.06
C GLN A 97 17.75 -0.20 9.58
N ALA A 98 16.88 0.25 8.65
CA ALA A 98 15.85 -0.59 8.09
C ALA A 98 16.40 -1.84 7.39
N LYS A 99 17.51 -1.69 6.66
CA LYS A 99 18.22 -2.80 6.02
C LYS A 99 18.77 -3.79 7.06
N ASP A 100 19.39 -3.29 8.13
CA ASP A 100 19.93 -4.12 9.22
C ASP A 100 18.83 -4.92 9.92
N HIS A 101 17.61 -4.41 9.95
CA HIS A 101 16.40 -5.09 10.47
C HIS A 101 15.69 -5.96 9.40
N GLY A 102 16.31 -6.19 8.24
CA GLY A 102 15.84 -7.15 7.24
C GLY A 102 14.81 -6.61 6.25
N SER A 103 14.58 -5.29 6.20
CA SER A 103 13.72 -4.71 5.16
C SER A 103 14.34 -4.85 3.78
N GLY A 104 13.57 -5.35 2.80
CA GLY A 104 13.96 -5.36 1.39
C GLY A 104 13.60 -4.08 0.65
N ARG A 105 12.59 -3.31 1.19
CA ARG A 105 12.11 -2.06 0.60
C ARG A 105 12.09 -0.94 1.63
N PHE A 106 12.52 0.25 1.22
CA PHE A 106 12.45 1.45 2.03
C PHE A 106 11.52 2.47 1.38
N CYS A 107 10.44 2.80 2.07
CA CYS A 107 9.41 3.73 1.63
C CYS A 107 9.59 5.09 2.30
N MET A 108 9.53 6.18 1.53
CA MET A 108 9.72 7.56 1.99
C MET A 108 8.45 8.36 1.72
N GLY A 109 7.75 8.77 2.79
CA GLY A 109 6.49 9.51 2.69
C GLY A 109 6.62 10.97 3.12
N ALA A 110 6.05 11.89 2.35
CA ALA A 110 5.96 13.30 2.69
C ALA A 110 4.52 13.81 2.65
N ALA A 111 4.10 14.54 3.67
CA ALA A 111 2.77 15.13 3.77
C ALA A 111 2.66 16.36 2.86
N TRP A 112 2.48 16.13 1.56
CA TRP A 112 2.33 17.14 0.52
C TRP A 112 1.12 16.87 -0.38
N ARG A 113 0.60 17.94 -1.00
CA ARG A 113 -0.25 17.82 -2.18
C ARG A 113 0.57 17.37 -3.39
N ASN A 114 1.73 18.01 -3.57
CA ASN A 114 2.74 17.70 -4.58
C ASN A 114 4.11 18.23 -4.08
N PRO A 115 5.24 17.63 -4.48
CA PRO A 115 6.56 18.16 -4.16
C PRO A 115 6.79 19.49 -4.87
N LYS A 116 7.62 20.34 -4.28
CA LYS A 116 8.08 21.57 -4.92
C LYS A 116 9.36 21.31 -5.68
N ASP A 117 9.56 21.95 -6.83
CA ASP A 117 10.74 21.74 -7.67
C ASP A 117 12.07 22.00 -6.90
N ARG A 118 12.07 22.93 -5.97
CA ARG A 118 13.24 23.19 -5.10
C ARG A 118 13.63 22.02 -4.18
N ASP A 119 12.69 21.14 -3.89
CA ASP A 119 12.89 19.98 -3.01
C ASP A 119 13.31 18.73 -3.80
N MET A 120 13.09 18.72 -5.14
CA MET A 120 13.39 17.58 -6.02
C MET A 120 14.87 17.15 -5.97
N PRO A 121 15.88 18.04 -5.96
CA PRO A 121 17.27 17.60 -5.86
C PRO A 121 17.56 16.75 -4.63
N ALA A 122 17.01 17.11 -3.46
CA ALA A 122 17.19 16.31 -2.24
C ALA A 122 16.48 14.96 -2.31
N LEU A 123 15.28 14.93 -2.94
CA LEU A 123 14.54 13.67 -3.15
C LEU A 123 15.28 12.71 -4.08
N VAL A 124 15.87 13.24 -5.17
CA VAL A 124 16.74 12.48 -6.08
C VAL A 124 17.95 11.87 -5.35
N GLU A 125 18.62 12.67 -4.51
CA GLU A 125 19.74 12.17 -3.70
C GLU A 125 19.31 11.08 -2.71
N MET A 126 18.13 11.22 -2.08
CA MET A 126 17.58 10.21 -1.18
C MET A 126 17.35 8.89 -1.94
N VAL A 127 16.72 8.93 -3.13
CA VAL A 127 16.50 7.73 -3.97
C VAL A 127 17.82 7.05 -4.31
N LYS A 128 18.77 7.80 -4.86
CA LYS A 128 20.10 7.28 -5.25
C LYS A 128 20.82 6.64 -4.06
N GLY A 129 20.82 7.32 -2.92
CA GLY A 129 21.51 6.84 -1.72
C GLY A 129 20.89 5.57 -1.13
N VAL A 130 19.57 5.49 -1.06
CA VAL A 130 18.85 4.28 -0.58
C VAL A 130 19.07 3.11 -1.54
N ARG A 131 18.96 3.36 -2.86
CA ARG A 131 19.20 2.35 -3.89
C ARG A 131 20.64 1.81 -3.85
N ALA A 132 21.62 2.66 -3.62
CA ALA A 132 23.02 2.26 -3.48
C ALA A 132 23.28 1.33 -2.29
N MET A 133 22.38 1.27 -1.31
CA MET A 133 22.40 0.31 -0.21
C MET A 133 21.82 -1.07 -0.60
N GLY A 134 21.28 -1.23 -1.81
CA GLY A 134 20.63 -2.46 -2.28
C GLY A 134 19.19 -2.62 -1.79
N LEU A 135 18.55 -1.55 -1.34
CA LEU A 135 17.13 -1.54 -0.98
C LEU A 135 16.27 -1.14 -2.18
N GLU A 136 15.12 -1.77 -2.38
CA GLU A 136 14.09 -1.21 -3.24
C GLU A 136 13.60 0.12 -2.67
N THR A 137 13.38 1.09 -3.54
CA THR A 137 12.93 2.45 -3.17
C THR A 137 11.45 2.63 -3.47
N CYS A 138 10.73 3.29 -2.56
CA CYS A 138 9.35 3.70 -2.80
C CYS A 138 9.14 5.12 -2.26
N MET A 139 8.46 5.98 -3.02
CA MET A 139 8.11 7.33 -2.57
C MET A 139 6.60 7.57 -2.58
N THR A 140 6.14 8.38 -1.60
CA THR A 140 4.77 8.89 -1.49
C THR A 140 4.85 10.39 -1.27
N LEU A 141 4.76 11.19 -2.33
CA LEU A 141 5.00 12.65 -2.28
C LEU A 141 3.75 13.47 -2.66
N GLY A 142 2.60 12.80 -2.81
CA GLY A 142 1.39 13.41 -3.37
C GLY A 142 1.34 13.28 -4.90
N MET A 143 0.76 14.26 -5.59
CA MET A 143 0.68 14.27 -7.05
C MET A 143 2.04 14.59 -7.67
N LEU A 144 2.32 14.04 -8.84
CA LEU A 144 3.53 14.36 -9.62
C LEU A 144 3.15 14.97 -10.97
N THR A 145 3.95 15.93 -11.40
CA THR A 145 3.98 16.29 -12.82
C THR A 145 4.81 15.27 -13.60
N PRO A 146 4.62 15.12 -14.94
CA PRO A 146 5.45 14.23 -15.75
C PRO A 146 6.95 14.45 -15.53
N GLY A 147 7.41 15.71 -15.57
CA GLY A 147 8.83 16.03 -15.38
C GLY A 147 9.38 15.68 -13.99
N GLN A 148 8.55 15.72 -12.94
CA GLN A 148 8.94 15.25 -11.61
C GLN A 148 9.01 13.71 -11.56
N ALA A 149 8.10 13.01 -12.26
CA ALA A 149 8.16 11.56 -12.40
C ALA A 149 9.43 11.13 -13.14
N ASP A 150 9.75 11.79 -14.27
CA ASP A 150 10.98 11.52 -15.03
C ASP A 150 12.25 11.72 -14.17
N MET A 151 12.33 12.82 -13.39
CA MET A 151 13.48 13.04 -12.49
C MET A 151 13.65 11.92 -11.45
N LEU A 152 12.55 11.37 -10.93
CA LEU A 152 12.60 10.27 -9.97
C LEU A 152 12.95 8.94 -10.66
N ALA A 153 12.46 8.71 -11.88
CA ALA A 153 12.83 7.57 -12.70
C ALA A 153 14.33 7.57 -13.03
N ASP A 154 14.87 8.70 -13.47
CA ASP A 154 16.31 8.89 -13.74
C ASP A 154 17.18 8.69 -12.49
N ALA A 155 16.63 8.97 -11.30
CA ALA A 155 17.29 8.68 -10.03
C ALA A 155 17.26 7.18 -9.68
N GLY A 156 16.46 6.37 -10.40
CA GLY A 156 16.29 4.95 -10.19
C GLY A 156 15.22 4.61 -9.16
N LEU A 157 14.17 5.42 -9.00
CA LEU A 157 13.04 5.10 -8.14
C LEU A 157 12.33 3.84 -8.64
N ASP A 158 12.24 2.82 -7.76
CA ASP A 158 11.62 1.54 -8.14
C ASP A 158 10.09 1.60 -8.11
N TYR A 159 9.51 2.28 -7.08
CA TYR A 159 8.05 2.36 -6.87
C TYR A 159 7.60 3.77 -6.49
N TYR A 160 6.42 4.15 -6.96
CA TYR A 160 5.72 5.33 -6.48
C TYR A 160 4.37 4.95 -5.88
N ASN A 161 4.14 5.31 -4.62
CA ASN A 161 2.85 5.07 -3.96
C ASN A 161 1.92 6.26 -4.16
N HIS A 162 0.77 5.99 -4.77
CA HIS A 162 -0.32 6.94 -4.91
C HIS A 162 -1.65 6.19 -4.86
N ASN A 163 -2.23 6.09 -3.67
CA ASN A 163 -3.46 5.32 -3.46
C ASN A 163 -4.66 6.01 -4.08
N ILE A 164 -5.62 5.23 -4.58
CA ILE A 164 -6.97 5.73 -4.94
C ILE A 164 -7.88 5.85 -3.72
N ASP A 165 -7.44 5.34 -2.58
CA ASP A 165 -8.02 5.39 -1.24
C ASP A 165 -9.35 4.63 -1.09
N THR A 166 -10.33 4.79 -1.99
CA THR A 166 -11.65 4.15 -1.95
C THR A 166 -12.25 4.04 -3.35
N ALA A 167 -13.50 3.57 -3.46
CA ALA A 167 -14.24 3.54 -4.73
C ALA A 167 -14.36 4.93 -5.36
N PRO A 168 -14.36 5.04 -6.71
CA PRO A 168 -14.53 6.32 -7.40
C PRO A 168 -15.79 7.07 -6.97
N GLU A 169 -16.90 6.35 -6.75
CA GLU A 169 -18.19 6.92 -6.37
C GLU A 169 -18.18 7.48 -4.95
N LYS A 170 -17.39 6.90 -4.06
CA LYS A 170 -17.27 7.32 -2.66
C LYS A 170 -16.18 8.36 -2.44
N TYR A 171 -15.30 8.56 -3.41
CA TYR A 171 -14.10 9.38 -3.25
C TYR A 171 -14.38 10.80 -2.77
N ALA A 172 -15.37 11.46 -3.36
CA ALA A 172 -15.74 12.84 -3.02
C ALA A 172 -16.35 13.01 -1.61
N GLU A 173 -16.79 11.92 -0.97
CA GLU A 173 -17.25 11.96 0.43
C GLU A 173 -16.07 12.00 1.42
N VAL A 174 -14.88 11.57 0.97
CA VAL A 174 -13.68 11.43 1.80
C VAL A 174 -12.67 12.55 1.55
N ILE A 175 -12.57 13.02 0.30
CA ILE A 175 -11.57 14.00 -0.16
C ILE A 175 -12.24 14.94 -1.15
N THR A 176 -12.19 16.26 -0.89
CA THR A 176 -12.80 17.28 -1.76
C THR A 176 -11.78 18.20 -2.42
N THR A 177 -10.56 18.29 -1.89
CA THR A 177 -9.49 19.18 -2.38
C THR A 177 -8.82 18.70 -3.67
N ARG A 178 -9.05 17.45 -4.07
CA ARG A 178 -8.64 16.85 -5.34
C ARG A 178 -9.65 15.81 -5.80
N SER A 179 -9.75 15.61 -7.09
CA SER A 179 -10.65 14.63 -7.70
C SER A 179 -10.04 13.22 -7.73
N PHE A 180 -10.87 12.22 -8.00
CA PHE A 180 -10.40 10.87 -8.31
C PHE A 180 -9.54 10.85 -9.59
N ALA A 181 -9.90 11.67 -10.59
CA ALA A 181 -9.13 11.80 -11.82
C ALA A 181 -7.70 12.29 -11.58
N ASP A 182 -7.49 13.26 -10.66
CA ASP A 182 -6.14 13.73 -10.29
C ASP A 182 -5.25 12.57 -9.75
N ARG A 183 -5.87 11.54 -9.15
CA ARG A 183 -5.15 10.33 -8.73
C ARG A 183 -4.70 9.51 -9.92
N ILE A 184 -5.61 9.31 -10.87
CA ILE A 184 -5.34 8.52 -12.08
C ILE A 184 -4.26 9.22 -12.94
N ASP A 185 -4.36 10.53 -13.15
CA ASP A 185 -3.37 11.31 -13.90
C ASP A 185 -1.95 11.14 -13.32
N THR A 186 -1.84 11.12 -11.98
CA THR A 186 -0.55 10.88 -11.31
C THR A 186 -0.03 9.45 -11.56
N LEU A 187 -0.92 8.44 -11.48
CA LEU A 187 -0.54 7.04 -11.74
C LEU A 187 -0.11 6.83 -13.19
N GLU A 188 -0.77 7.50 -14.13
CA GLU A 188 -0.40 7.47 -15.56
C GLU A 188 0.97 8.13 -15.79
N ALA A 189 1.24 9.29 -15.17
CA ALA A 189 2.55 9.94 -15.25
C ALA A 189 3.67 9.06 -14.69
N VAL A 190 3.43 8.40 -13.56
CA VAL A 190 4.37 7.44 -12.93
C VAL A 190 4.68 6.28 -13.87
N ARG A 191 3.65 5.67 -14.47
CA ARG A 191 3.85 4.57 -15.44
C ARG A 191 4.55 5.02 -16.71
N ALA A 192 4.21 6.20 -17.25
CA ALA A 192 4.85 6.75 -18.43
C ALA A 192 6.35 6.98 -18.22
N ALA A 193 6.76 7.32 -16.98
CA ALA A 193 8.16 7.44 -16.59
C ALA A 193 8.87 6.08 -16.33
N GLY A 194 8.16 4.95 -16.45
CA GLY A 194 8.74 3.61 -16.23
C GLY A 194 8.89 3.21 -14.76
N ILE A 195 8.25 3.92 -13.82
CA ILE A 195 8.25 3.58 -12.40
C ILE A 195 7.10 2.62 -12.10
N ASN A 196 7.35 1.59 -11.29
CA ASN A 196 6.31 0.68 -10.81
C ASN A 196 5.30 1.41 -9.91
N VAL A 197 4.03 1.02 -10.02
CA VAL A 197 2.93 1.61 -9.26
C VAL A 197 2.68 0.83 -7.97
N CYS A 198 2.64 1.56 -6.85
CA CYS A 198 2.09 1.09 -5.59
C CYS A 198 0.76 1.84 -5.36
N CYS A 199 -0.36 1.16 -5.53
CA CYS A 199 -1.69 1.79 -5.44
C CYS A 199 -2.69 0.86 -4.78
N GLY A 200 -3.39 1.37 -3.78
CA GLY A 200 -4.41 0.66 -3.02
C GLY A 200 -5.36 1.63 -2.33
N GLY A 201 -5.85 1.26 -1.15
CA GLY A 201 -6.79 2.09 -0.42
C GLY A 201 -6.99 1.68 1.02
N ILE A 202 -8.09 2.17 1.61
CA ILE A 202 -8.41 2.06 3.02
C ILE A 202 -9.79 1.44 3.17
N VAL A 203 -9.87 0.42 4.02
CA VAL A 203 -11.11 -0.26 4.42
C VAL A 203 -11.46 0.15 5.85
N GLY A 204 -12.73 0.35 6.14
CA GLY A 204 -13.22 0.77 7.47
C GLY A 204 -13.53 2.26 7.56
N MET A 205 -13.67 2.96 6.44
CA MET A 205 -14.10 4.37 6.39
C MET A 205 -15.64 4.55 6.38
N GLY A 206 -16.38 3.54 6.81
CA GLY A 206 -17.85 3.53 6.73
C GLY A 206 -18.38 3.13 5.35
N GLU A 207 -17.53 2.58 4.51
CA GLU A 207 -17.90 2.08 3.18
C GLU A 207 -18.75 0.80 3.27
N THR A 208 -19.60 0.59 2.28
CA THR A 208 -20.38 -0.63 2.07
C THR A 208 -19.55 -1.69 1.32
N ARG A 209 -20.09 -2.93 1.24
CA ARG A 209 -19.50 -3.95 0.36
C ARG A 209 -19.53 -3.52 -1.11
N ALA A 210 -20.57 -2.82 -1.55
CA ALA A 210 -20.65 -2.28 -2.92
C ALA A 210 -19.52 -1.27 -3.21
N ASP A 211 -19.14 -0.44 -2.23
CA ASP A 211 -18.01 0.45 -2.35
C ASP A 211 -16.67 -0.33 -2.44
N ARG A 212 -16.51 -1.42 -1.67
CA ARG A 212 -15.33 -2.31 -1.78
C ARG A 212 -15.26 -2.99 -3.15
N VAL A 213 -16.39 -3.39 -3.72
CA VAL A 213 -16.48 -3.88 -5.10
C VAL A 213 -15.97 -2.80 -6.06
N GLY A 214 -16.46 -1.55 -5.95
CA GLY A 214 -16.02 -0.42 -6.77
C GLY A 214 -14.52 -0.12 -6.61
N PHE A 215 -14.00 -0.21 -5.39
CA PHE A 215 -12.58 -0.02 -5.09
C PHE A 215 -11.70 -1.09 -5.77
N ILE A 216 -12.01 -2.37 -5.59
CA ILE A 216 -11.23 -3.45 -6.24
C ILE A 216 -11.41 -3.42 -7.75
N HIS A 217 -12.62 -3.17 -8.26
CA HIS A 217 -12.87 -3.02 -9.68
C HIS A 217 -11.99 -1.91 -10.30
N ALA A 218 -11.91 -0.75 -9.68
CA ALA A 218 -11.08 0.35 -10.17
C ALA A 218 -9.58 -0.03 -10.25
N LEU A 219 -9.05 -0.79 -9.27
CA LEU A 219 -7.67 -1.29 -9.29
C LEU A 219 -7.46 -2.38 -10.34
N ALA A 220 -8.45 -3.27 -10.53
CA ALA A 220 -8.33 -4.43 -11.41
C ALA A 220 -8.56 -4.11 -12.89
N THR A 221 -9.14 -2.94 -13.20
CA THR A 221 -9.42 -2.51 -14.59
C THR A 221 -8.41 -1.50 -15.14
N MET A 222 -7.54 -0.92 -14.31
CA MET A 222 -6.35 -0.21 -14.79
C MET A 222 -5.20 -1.20 -15.07
N PRO A 223 -4.10 -0.79 -15.72
CA PRO A 223 -2.86 -1.58 -15.70
C PRO A 223 -2.52 -1.91 -14.24
N HIS A 224 -2.49 -3.21 -13.88
CA HIS A 224 -2.43 -3.63 -12.49
C HIS A 224 -1.27 -2.97 -11.75
N PRO A 225 -1.49 -2.42 -10.55
CA PRO A 225 -0.40 -2.00 -9.69
C PRO A 225 0.49 -3.19 -9.31
N GLU A 226 1.79 -3.01 -9.35
CA GLU A 226 2.75 -4.02 -8.92
C GLU A 226 2.70 -4.25 -7.40
N SER A 227 2.19 -3.27 -6.65
CA SER A 227 1.97 -3.37 -5.20
C SER A 227 0.62 -2.76 -4.82
N VAL A 228 -0.18 -3.52 -4.06
CA VAL A 228 -1.55 -3.14 -3.65
C VAL A 228 -1.63 -3.10 -2.13
N PRO A 229 -1.37 -1.95 -1.48
CA PRO A 229 -1.57 -1.80 -0.06
C PRO A 229 -3.05 -1.75 0.30
N ILE A 230 -3.49 -2.64 1.18
CA ILE A 230 -4.81 -2.61 1.80
C ILE A 230 -4.61 -2.18 3.26
N ASN A 231 -5.11 -0.99 3.57
CA ASN A 231 -5.06 -0.42 4.91
C ASN A 231 -6.38 -0.68 5.63
N ALA A 232 -6.32 -1.03 6.90
CA ALA A 232 -7.46 -0.83 7.79
C ALA A 232 -7.38 0.57 8.37
N LEU A 233 -8.49 1.29 8.38
CA LEU A 233 -8.55 2.62 8.98
C LEU A 233 -8.11 2.54 10.45
N VAL A 234 -7.19 3.41 10.83
CA VAL A 234 -6.89 3.73 12.23
C VAL A 234 -7.59 5.04 12.55
N PRO A 235 -8.76 5.03 13.21
CA PRO A 235 -9.47 6.26 13.53
C PRO A 235 -8.62 7.15 14.45
N VAL A 236 -8.38 8.38 14.02
CA VAL A 236 -7.61 9.36 14.82
C VAL A 236 -8.54 10.48 15.21
N LYS A 237 -8.67 10.75 16.51
CA LYS A 237 -9.46 11.85 17.04
C LYS A 237 -8.97 13.19 16.49
N GLY A 238 -9.91 14.06 16.12
CA GLY A 238 -9.63 15.33 15.44
C GLY A 238 -9.49 15.22 13.93
N THR A 239 -9.69 14.03 13.35
CA THR A 239 -9.95 13.86 11.91
C THR A 239 -11.45 13.67 11.69
N VAL A 240 -11.95 14.06 10.52
CA VAL A 240 -13.40 13.96 10.19
C VAL A 240 -13.92 12.54 10.38
N LEU A 241 -13.25 11.55 9.82
CA LEU A 241 -13.66 10.14 9.95
C LEU A 241 -13.39 9.57 11.34
N GLY A 242 -12.33 9.99 12.02
CA GLY A 242 -12.05 9.57 13.39
C GLY A 242 -13.16 9.97 14.35
N ASP A 243 -13.60 11.24 14.27
CA ASP A 243 -14.67 11.77 15.13
C ASP A 243 -16.04 11.20 14.74
N MET A 244 -16.33 11.05 13.44
CA MET A 244 -17.57 10.47 12.94
C MET A 244 -17.77 9.01 13.37
N LEU A 245 -16.71 8.24 13.42
CA LEU A 245 -16.75 6.81 13.74
C LEU A 245 -16.63 6.54 15.26
N GLU A 246 -16.21 7.52 16.06
CA GLU A 246 -16.01 7.36 17.51
C GLU A 246 -17.31 6.86 18.17
N GLY A 247 -17.19 5.77 18.94
CA GLY A 247 -18.33 5.17 19.66
C GLY A 247 -19.32 4.39 18.78
N THR A 248 -19.09 4.30 17.48
CA THR A 248 -19.92 3.49 16.58
C THR A 248 -19.36 2.07 16.41
N PRO A 249 -20.16 1.09 15.98
CA PRO A 249 -19.67 -0.25 15.63
C PRO A 249 -18.64 -0.22 14.48
N LEU A 250 -18.70 0.80 13.62
CA LEU A 250 -17.81 0.96 12.47
C LEU A 250 -16.39 1.44 12.87
N ALA A 251 -16.17 1.84 14.12
CA ALA A 251 -14.83 2.17 14.64
C ALA A 251 -13.90 0.95 14.68
N LYS A 252 -14.45 -0.26 14.63
CA LYS A 252 -13.68 -1.51 14.50
C LYS A 252 -13.88 -2.10 13.12
N ILE A 253 -12.76 -2.52 12.52
CA ILE A 253 -12.81 -3.25 11.25
C ILE A 253 -13.51 -4.61 11.46
N ASP A 254 -14.38 -4.98 10.52
CA ASP A 254 -14.84 -6.36 10.41
C ASP A 254 -13.70 -7.19 9.81
N GLU A 255 -13.05 -8.01 10.66
CA GLU A 255 -11.88 -8.80 10.26
C GLU A 255 -12.20 -9.78 9.13
N ILE A 256 -13.40 -10.38 9.09
CA ILE A 256 -13.79 -11.29 8.02
C ILE A 256 -13.98 -10.55 6.70
N GLU A 257 -14.63 -9.39 6.72
CA GLU A 257 -14.77 -8.57 5.51
C GLU A 257 -13.42 -7.98 5.04
N PHE A 258 -12.50 -7.70 5.96
CA PHE A 258 -11.15 -7.29 5.60
C PHE A 258 -10.38 -8.41 4.89
N VAL A 259 -10.37 -9.62 5.45
CA VAL A 259 -9.77 -10.82 4.82
C VAL A 259 -10.40 -11.08 3.46
N ARG A 260 -11.73 -10.95 3.35
CA ARG A 260 -12.47 -11.08 2.09
C ARG A 260 -11.96 -10.08 1.05
N THR A 261 -11.74 -8.83 1.44
CA THR A 261 -11.19 -7.80 0.53
C THR A 261 -9.78 -8.14 0.05
N VAL A 262 -8.93 -8.67 0.93
CA VAL A 262 -7.59 -9.16 0.58
C VAL A 262 -7.66 -10.32 -0.42
N ALA A 263 -8.56 -11.29 -0.19
CA ALA A 263 -8.75 -12.45 -1.07
C ALA A 263 -9.23 -12.03 -2.47
N VAL A 264 -10.24 -11.14 -2.54
CA VAL A 264 -10.73 -10.62 -3.83
C VAL A 264 -9.65 -9.84 -4.56
N ALA A 265 -8.85 -9.03 -3.85
CA ALA A 265 -7.71 -8.31 -4.45
C ALA A 265 -6.68 -9.29 -5.04
N ARG A 266 -6.35 -10.39 -4.34
CA ARG A 266 -5.43 -11.43 -4.84
C ARG A 266 -5.97 -12.10 -6.10
N ILE A 267 -7.26 -12.44 -6.14
CA ILE A 267 -7.88 -13.10 -7.30
C ILE A 267 -7.92 -12.13 -8.50
N ALA A 268 -8.31 -10.89 -8.26
CA ALA A 268 -8.44 -9.89 -9.32
C ALA A 268 -7.09 -9.40 -9.87
N MET A 269 -6.03 -9.41 -9.05
CA MET A 269 -4.68 -8.94 -9.39
C MET A 269 -3.62 -9.99 -8.99
N PRO A 270 -3.52 -11.11 -9.73
CA PRO A 270 -2.75 -12.28 -9.32
C PRO A 270 -1.25 -12.03 -9.11
N ALA A 271 -0.64 -11.16 -9.90
CA ALA A 271 0.80 -10.88 -9.86
C ALA A 271 1.19 -9.79 -8.84
N ALA A 272 0.22 -9.03 -8.32
CA ALA A 272 0.49 -7.91 -7.43
C ALA A 272 1.05 -8.36 -6.07
N MET A 273 1.93 -7.55 -5.47
CA MET A 273 2.29 -7.67 -4.06
C MET A 273 1.15 -7.08 -3.20
N VAL A 274 0.29 -7.94 -2.65
CA VAL A 274 -0.81 -7.50 -1.78
C VAL A 274 -0.26 -7.26 -0.38
N ARG A 275 -0.32 -6.00 0.08
CA ARG A 275 0.28 -5.56 1.34
C ARG A 275 -0.75 -5.33 2.42
N LEU A 276 -0.55 -5.94 3.58
CA LEU A 276 -1.17 -5.51 4.82
C LEU A 276 -0.42 -4.27 5.29
N SER A 277 -1.10 -3.14 5.26
CA SER A 277 -0.49 -1.83 5.51
C SER A 277 -0.90 -1.29 6.89
N ALA A 278 -1.48 -0.08 6.99
CA ALA A 278 -1.91 0.45 8.27
C ALA A 278 -3.01 -0.39 8.95
N GLY A 279 -3.11 -0.28 10.27
CA GLY A 279 -4.17 -0.92 11.08
C GLY A 279 -3.85 -2.34 11.56
N ARG A 280 -2.70 -2.92 11.20
CA ARG A 280 -2.32 -4.28 11.62
C ARG A 280 -2.26 -4.46 13.15
N GLU A 281 -1.87 -3.43 13.88
CA GLU A 281 -1.76 -3.51 15.33
C GLU A 281 -3.12 -3.73 16.02
N SER A 282 -4.21 -3.27 15.42
CA SER A 282 -5.57 -3.45 15.92
C SER A 282 -6.22 -4.76 15.46
N MET A 283 -5.59 -5.51 14.54
CA MET A 283 -6.06 -6.81 14.07
C MET A 283 -5.60 -7.93 15.00
N SER A 284 -6.46 -8.95 15.17
CA SER A 284 -6.04 -10.20 15.82
C SER A 284 -4.94 -10.89 14.98
N GLU A 285 -4.07 -11.67 15.65
CA GLU A 285 -3.07 -12.48 14.95
C GLU A 285 -3.73 -13.50 14.02
N ALA A 286 -4.90 -14.03 14.42
CA ALA A 286 -5.69 -14.92 13.57
C ALA A 286 -6.19 -14.23 12.29
N CYS A 287 -6.61 -12.96 12.39
CA CYS A 287 -6.97 -12.17 11.20
C CYS A 287 -5.78 -11.99 10.26
N GLN A 288 -4.61 -11.63 10.79
CA GLN A 288 -3.39 -11.49 9.97
C GLN A 288 -2.99 -12.81 9.31
N ALA A 289 -3.05 -13.93 10.03
CA ALA A 289 -2.80 -15.27 9.48
C ALA A 289 -3.79 -15.61 8.35
N LEU A 290 -5.07 -15.28 8.51
CA LEU A 290 -6.07 -15.45 7.45
C LEU A 290 -5.80 -14.53 6.25
N CYS A 291 -5.29 -13.32 6.46
CA CYS A 291 -4.87 -12.44 5.36
C CYS A 291 -3.71 -13.05 4.56
N PHE A 292 -2.71 -13.66 5.21
CA PHE A 292 -1.66 -14.39 4.51
C PHE A 292 -2.20 -15.62 3.76
N MET A 293 -3.14 -16.34 4.35
CA MET A 293 -3.88 -17.41 3.66
C MET A 293 -4.67 -16.88 2.46
N ALA A 294 -5.25 -15.69 2.56
CA ALA A 294 -5.96 -15.01 1.47
C ALA A 294 -5.02 -14.39 0.42
N GLY A 295 -3.70 -14.59 0.55
CA GLY A 295 -2.71 -14.19 -0.44
C GLY A 295 -2.05 -12.84 -0.20
N ALA A 296 -2.16 -12.24 0.99
CA ALA A 296 -1.26 -11.15 1.36
C ALA A 296 0.18 -11.67 1.41
N ASN A 297 1.15 -10.91 0.89
CA ASN A 297 2.55 -11.29 0.83
C ASN A 297 3.51 -10.12 1.03
N SER A 298 3.06 -9.03 1.61
CA SER A 298 3.89 -7.89 1.97
C SER A 298 3.34 -7.22 3.24
N ILE A 299 4.23 -6.70 4.09
CA ILE A 299 3.89 -5.91 5.27
C ILE A 299 4.84 -4.72 5.41
N PHE A 300 4.40 -3.72 6.20
CA PHE A 300 5.31 -2.76 6.79
C PHE A 300 5.82 -3.29 8.14
N THR A 301 7.14 -3.20 8.35
CA THR A 301 7.83 -3.53 9.61
C THR A 301 8.20 -2.27 10.39
N GLY A 302 8.73 -2.46 11.61
CA GLY A 302 9.11 -1.38 12.53
C GLY A 302 7.95 -0.93 13.42
N ASP A 303 8.27 -0.12 14.43
CA ASP A 303 7.33 0.29 15.47
C ASP A 303 6.34 1.36 15.02
N LYS A 304 6.60 1.99 13.88
CA LYS A 304 5.83 3.15 13.42
C LYS A 304 5.72 3.19 11.91
N LEU A 305 4.52 3.54 11.43
CA LEU A 305 4.30 4.01 10.06
C LEU A 305 4.57 5.52 9.96
N LEU A 306 3.89 6.26 9.09
CA LEU A 306 4.12 7.71 8.96
C LEU A 306 3.89 8.44 10.30
N THR A 307 2.74 8.21 10.91
CA THR A 307 2.30 8.92 12.15
C THR A 307 1.59 8.01 13.14
N THR A 308 1.27 6.78 12.76
CA THR A 308 0.56 5.81 13.59
C THR A 308 1.49 4.70 14.07
N PRO A 309 1.21 4.08 15.24
CA PRO A 309 1.93 2.88 15.67
C PRO A 309 1.81 1.75 14.65
N ASN A 310 2.76 0.82 14.68
CA ASN A 310 2.77 -0.42 13.93
C ASN A 310 3.13 -1.58 14.88
N ALA A 311 3.01 -2.83 14.42
CA ALA A 311 3.16 -4.01 15.25
C ALA A 311 4.54 -4.15 15.94
N GLY A 312 5.59 -3.64 15.30
CA GLY A 312 6.98 -3.79 15.75
C GLY A 312 7.63 -5.09 15.33
N ASP A 313 8.96 -5.06 15.20
CA ASP A 313 9.73 -6.18 14.64
C ASP A 313 9.65 -7.45 15.50
N ASP A 314 9.63 -7.32 16.82
CA ASP A 314 9.54 -8.47 17.75
C ASP A 314 8.22 -9.24 17.58
N LYS A 315 7.08 -8.53 17.46
CA LYS A 315 5.77 -9.16 17.22
C LYS A 315 5.69 -9.81 15.85
N ASP A 316 6.20 -9.15 14.81
CA ASP A 316 6.20 -9.69 13.46
C ASP A 316 7.10 -10.93 13.38
N GLY A 317 8.30 -10.91 13.96
CA GLY A 317 9.19 -12.07 14.05
C GLY A 317 8.56 -13.26 14.77
N ALA A 318 7.91 -13.03 15.91
CA ALA A 318 7.22 -14.07 16.66
C ALA A 318 6.05 -14.68 15.86
N MET A 319 5.24 -13.85 15.20
CA MET A 319 4.15 -14.30 14.34
C MET A 319 4.68 -15.11 13.15
N PHE A 320 5.72 -14.65 12.48
CA PHE A 320 6.32 -15.36 11.33
C PHE A 320 6.85 -16.73 11.74
N ALA A 321 7.56 -16.82 12.86
CA ALA A 321 8.04 -18.10 13.40
C ALA A 321 6.89 -19.10 13.67
N ARG A 322 5.78 -18.61 14.23
CA ARG A 322 4.59 -19.45 14.51
C ARG A 322 3.88 -19.91 13.24
N LEU A 323 3.84 -19.06 12.21
CA LEU A 323 3.15 -19.33 10.93
C LEU A 323 4.06 -20.02 9.91
N GLY A 324 5.35 -20.18 10.18
CA GLY A 324 6.32 -20.70 9.21
C GLY A 324 6.54 -19.75 8.01
N LEU A 325 6.40 -18.46 8.22
CA LEU A 325 6.67 -17.42 7.21
C LEU A 325 8.13 -16.98 7.29
N VAL A 326 8.69 -16.58 6.16
CA VAL A 326 10.04 -16.04 6.06
C VAL A 326 10.06 -14.71 5.32
N ALA A 327 11.04 -13.86 5.63
CA ALA A 327 11.23 -12.63 4.89
C ALA A 327 11.70 -12.94 3.45
N MET A 328 11.06 -12.31 2.48
CA MET A 328 11.47 -12.36 1.08
C MET A 328 12.83 -11.68 0.93
N GLN A 329 13.74 -12.33 0.22
CA GLN A 329 15.03 -11.72 -0.13
C GLN A 329 14.79 -10.54 -1.09
N ALA A 330 15.49 -9.42 -0.86
CA ALA A 330 15.46 -8.31 -1.81
C ALA A 330 15.99 -8.81 -3.17
N ALA A 331 15.26 -8.53 -4.25
CA ALA A 331 15.75 -8.83 -5.59
C ALA A 331 17.00 -7.97 -5.87
N PRO A 332 18.10 -8.55 -6.40
CA PRO A 332 19.23 -7.75 -6.84
C PRO A 332 18.77 -6.76 -7.91
N HIS A 333 19.17 -5.49 -7.81
CA HIS A 333 18.90 -4.53 -8.86
C HIS A 333 19.64 -4.92 -10.14
N ALA A 334 18.93 -5.30 -11.19
CA ALA A 334 19.49 -5.83 -12.45
C ALA A 334 20.42 -4.86 -13.20
N HIS A 335 20.61 -3.63 -12.74
CA HIS A 335 21.40 -2.60 -13.42
C HIS A 335 22.70 -2.17 -12.70
N LEU A 336 23.10 -2.85 -11.61
CA LEU A 336 24.39 -2.53 -10.95
C LEU A 336 25.58 -3.31 -11.53
N GLU A 337 25.34 -4.32 -12.39
CA GLU A 337 26.40 -5.12 -12.99
C GLU A 337 26.99 -4.50 -14.27
N GLU A 338 26.26 -3.61 -14.98
CA GLU A 338 26.77 -2.98 -16.21
C GLU A 338 27.70 -1.78 -15.98
N ALA A 339 27.87 -1.30 -14.74
CA ALA A 339 28.75 -0.16 -14.44
C ALA A 339 30.12 -0.57 -13.89
N ALA A 340 30.45 -1.87 -13.86
CA ALA A 340 31.68 -2.43 -13.31
C ALA A 340 32.57 -3.13 -14.36
N GLU A 341 32.24 -3.03 -15.65
CA GLU A 341 33.12 -3.35 -16.81
C GLU A 341 33.47 -2.01 -17.55
#